data_b3546c2ec0ebc0b2f562b594c69e4c3c
#
_entry.id   b3546c2ec0ebc0b2f562b594c69e4c3c
#
_cell.length_a   1.000
_cell.length_b   1.000
_cell.length_c   1.000
_cell.angle_alpha   90.00
_cell.angle_beta   90.00
_cell.angle_gamma   90.00
#
_symmetry.space_group_name_H-M   'P 1'
#
loop_
_entity.id
_entity.type
_entity.pdbx_description
1 polymer ?
#
loop_
_entity_poly.entity_id
_entity_poly.type
_entity_poly.pdbx_seq_one_letter_code
_entity_poly.pdbx_strand_id
1 'polypeptide(L)'
;MIKEQKTVAEWERELGEQLRALRLKRNEDQIEAAEGAGVSVSALKRLENGKGATMKTFIKTLRYYDRTDWLRALSPPITISPLQMARHKPPRQRASSPRKTMSDE
;
A
#
# COMPACT_ATOMS: atom_id res chain seq x y z
N MET A 1 -10.95 -16.12 -20.58
CA MET A 1 -10.11 -16.02 -19.42
C MET A 1 -10.92 -15.75 -18.15
N ILE A 2 -10.62 -16.47 -17.13
CA ILE A 2 -11.38 -16.36 -15.90
C ILE A 2 -10.71 -15.37 -14.96
N LYS A 3 -11.48 -14.43 -14.50
CA LYS A 3 -10.99 -13.44 -13.59
C LYS A 3 -11.04 -13.99 -12.17
N GLU A 4 -9.97 -13.83 -11.46
CA GLU A 4 -9.95 -14.23 -10.06
C GLU A 4 -10.88 -13.37 -9.26
N GLN A 5 -11.66 -14.01 -8.39
CA GLN A 5 -12.64 -13.27 -7.59
C GLN A 5 -12.47 -13.60 -6.13
N LYS A 6 -11.35 -13.18 -5.57
CA LYS A 6 -11.12 -13.34 -4.16
C LYS A 6 -11.82 -12.24 -3.40
N THR A 7 -12.25 -12.58 -2.20
CA THR A 7 -12.80 -11.55 -1.31
C THR A 7 -11.66 -10.68 -0.81
N VAL A 8 -12.03 -9.54 -0.24
CA VAL A 8 -11.04 -8.65 0.35
C VAL A 8 -10.26 -9.39 1.44
N ALA A 9 -10.95 -10.16 2.27
CA ALA A 9 -10.29 -10.89 3.33
C ALA A 9 -9.31 -11.92 2.78
N GLU A 10 -9.67 -12.56 1.68
CA GLU A 10 -8.78 -13.53 1.05
C GLU A 10 -7.54 -12.85 0.50
N TRP A 11 -7.70 -11.68 -0.11
CA TRP A 11 -6.55 -10.93 -0.60
C TRP A 11 -5.66 -10.48 0.54
N GLU A 12 -6.27 -10.01 1.63
CA GLU A 12 -5.48 -9.60 2.78
C GLU A 12 -4.67 -10.75 3.33
N ARG A 13 -5.28 -11.93 3.39
CA ARG A 13 -4.58 -13.10 3.90
C ARG A 13 -3.45 -13.51 2.97
N GLU A 14 -3.70 -13.49 1.68
CA GLU A 14 -2.67 -13.87 0.73
C GLU A 14 -1.49 -12.92 0.77
N LEU A 15 -1.75 -11.62 0.80
CA LEU A 15 -0.68 -10.64 0.88
C LEU A 15 0.09 -10.77 2.18
N GLY A 16 -0.63 -11.01 3.27
CA GLY A 16 0.02 -11.21 4.56
C GLY A 16 0.93 -12.42 4.56
N GLU A 17 0.49 -13.50 3.93
CA GLU A 17 1.30 -14.70 3.84
C GLU A 17 2.55 -14.48 3.00
N GLN A 18 2.43 -13.71 1.94
CA GLN A 18 3.59 -13.38 1.12
C GLN A 18 4.62 -12.59 1.93
N LEU A 19 4.17 -11.63 2.71
CA LEU A 19 5.08 -10.83 3.51
C LEU A 19 5.71 -11.66 4.61
N ARG A 20 4.93 -12.55 5.20
CA ARG A 20 5.49 -13.45 6.21
C ARG A 20 6.57 -14.34 5.58
N ALA A 21 6.33 -14.83 4.38
CA ALA A 21 7.31 -15.66 3.69
C ALA A 21 8.61 -14.90 3.44
N LEU A 22 8.50 -13.62 3.07
CA LEU A 22 9.70 -12.81 2.87
C LEU A 22 10.48 -12.64 4.16
N ARG A 23 9.75 -12.45 5.27
CA ARG A 23 10.41 -12.32 6.56
C ARG A 23 11.14 -13.60 6.95
N LEU A 24 10.47 -14.71 6.79
CA LEU A 24 11.08 -16.00 7.13
C LEU A 24 12.28 -16.32 6.25
N LYS A 25 12.20 -15.92 5.01
CA LYS A 25 13.31 -16.11 4.09
C LYS A 25 14.55 -15.35 4.54
N ARG A 26 14.35 -14.23 5.22
CA ARG A 26 15.46 -13.45 5.76
C ARG A 26 15.85 -13.92 7.16
N ASN A 27 15.17 -14.94 7.65
CA ASN A 27 15.43 -15.50 8.96
C ASN A 27 15.30 -14.46 10.08
N GLU A 28 14.26 -13.65 9.98
CA GLU A 28 14.01 -12.60 10.95
C GLU A 28 12.74 -12.90 11.73
N ASP A 29 12.73 -12.55 13.02
CA ASP A 29 11.50 -12.63 13.76
C ASP A 29 10.71 -11.34 13.55
N GLN A 30 9.51 -11.31 14.11
CA GLN A 30 8.63 -10.16 13.86
C GLN A 30 9.16 -8.89 14.49
N ILE A 31 9.84 -9.00 15.62
CA ILE A 31 10.39 -7.82 16.28
C ILE A 31 11.48 -7.20 15.42
N GLU A 32 12.38 -8.03 14.91
CA GLU A 32 13.46 -7.55 14.07
C GLU A 32 12.91 -6.89 12.80
N ALA A 33 11.96 -7.55 12.18
CA ALA A 33 11.41 -7.03 10.92
C ALA A 33 10.64 -5.74 11.15
N ALA A 34 9.86 -5.67 12.22
CA ALA A 34 9.10 -4.47 12.51
C ALA A 34 10.03 -3.29 12.76
N GLU A 35 11.09 -3.54 13.53
CA GLU A 35 12.06 -2.49 13.81
C GLU A 35 12.73 -2.02 12.53
N GLY A 36 13.16 -2.96 11.69
CA GLY A 36 13.81 -2.60 10.44
C GLY A 36 12.89 -1.85 9.49
N ALA A 37 11.64 -2.23 9.46
CA ALA A 37 10.68 -1.59 8.57
C ALA A 37 10.16 -0.26 9.10
N GLY A 38 10.35 -0.02 10.39
CA GLY A 38 9.84 1.22 10.99
C GLY A 38 8.36 1.16 11.28
N VAL A 39 7.85 -0.02 11.63
CA VAL A 39 6.45 -0.19 11.99
C VAL A 39 6.39 -0.88 13.35
N SER A 40 5.23 -0.82 13.98
CA SER A 40 5.08 -1.50 15.26
C SER A 40 4.95 -3.00 15.04
N VAL A 41 5.30 -3.76 16.06
CA VAL A 41 5.16 -5.21 15.99
C VAL A 41 3.69 -5.57 15.80
N SER A 42 2.80 -4.88 16.49
CA SER A 42 1.37 -5.13 16.34
C SER A 42 0.90 -4.90 14.91
N ALA A 43 1.39 -3.84 14.29
CA ALA A 43 1.02 -3.54 12.91
C ALA A 43 1.52 -4.63 11.97
N LEU A 44 2.74 -5.10 12.18
CA LEU A 44 3.28 -6.15 11.34
C LEU A 44 2.52 -7.46 11.53
N LYS A 45 2.19 -7.78 12.78
CA LYS A 45 1.42 -8.99 13.05
C LYS A 45 0.06 -8.95 12.36
N ARG A 46 -0.62 -7.82 12.44
CA ARG A 46 -1.91 -7.69 11.78
C ARG A 46 -1.78 -7.85 10.29
N LEU A 47 -0.75 -7.25 9.71
CA LEU A 47 -0.51 -7.36 8.29
C LEU A 47 -0.29 -8.81 7.87
N GLU A 48 0.58 -9.51 8.58
CA GLU A 48 0.90 -10.89 8.23
C GLU A 48 -0.28 -11.83 8.45
N ASN A 49 -1.16 -11.49 9.37
CA ASN A 49 -2.32 -12.33 9.66
C ASN A 49 -3.55 -11.97 8.84
N GLY A 50 -3.41 -11.02 7.92
CA GLY A 50 -4.53 -10.64 7.09
C GLY A 50 -5.63 -9.93 7.86
N LYS A 51 -5.28 -9.22 8.93
CA LYS A 51 -6.25 -8.52 9.77
C LYS A 51 -6.32 -7.04 9.45
N GLY A 52 -5.73 -6.64 8.34
CA GLY A 52 -5.76 -5.25 7.94
C GLY A 52 -4.49 -4.52 8.28
N ALA A 53 -4.23 -3.47 7.54
CA ALA A 53 -3.04 -2.66 7.74
C ALA A 53 -3.28 -1.33 7.07
N THR A 54 -2.59 -0.30 7.56
CA THR A 54 -2.61 0.96 6.84
C THR A 54 -1.73 0.83 5.61
N MET A 55 -2.01 1.67 4.64
CA MET A 55 -1.19 1.69 3.45
C MET A 55 0.26 2.05 3.80
N LYS A 56 0.44 2.93 4.78
CA LYS A 56 1.77 3.30 5.22
C LYS A 56 2.55 2.09 5.73
N THR A 57 1.93 1.27 6.56
CA THR A 57 2.57 0.06 7.08
C THR A 57 2.92 -0.88 5.95
N PHE A 58 2.01 -1.05 5.01
CA PHE A 58 2.22 -1.93 3.88
C PHE A 58 3.42 -1.47 3.04
N ILE A 59 3.45 -0.17 2.73
CA ILE A 59 4.53 0.38 1.92
C ILE A 59 5.87 0.27 2.63
N LYS A 60 5.90 0.61 3.92
CA LYS A 60 7.14 0.52 4.69
C LYS A 60 7.67 -0.91 4.72
N THR A 61 6.78 -1.86 4.86
CA THR A 61 7.17 -3.26 4.92
C THR A 61 7.73 -3.74 3.59
N LEU A 62 7.07 -3.40 2.49
CA LEU A 62 7.56 -3.78 1.17
C LEU A 62 8.91 -3.13 0.89
N ARG A 63 9.08 -1.89 1.29
CA ARG A 63 10.33 -1.20 1.08
C ARG A 63 11.45 -1.85 1.87
N TYR A 64 11.16 -2.28 3.09
CA TYR A 64 12.13 -2.95 3.92
C TYR A 64 12.59 -4.26 3.29
N TYR A 65 11.66 -4.99 2.69
CA TYR A 65 12.00 -6.26 2.04
C TYR A 65 12.51 -6.08 0.62
N ASP A 66 12.69 -4.83 0.20
CA ASP A 66 13.21 -4.53 -1.13
C ASP A 66 12.28 -5.05 -2.22
N ARG A 67 10.99 -4.84 -2.00
CA ARG A 67 9.96 -5.25 -2.95
C ARG A 67 9.19 -4.06 -3.50
N THR A 68 9.90 -2.98 -3.79
CA THR A 68 9.26 -1.82 -4.39
C THR A 68 8.77 -2.13 -5.80
N ASP A 69 9.24 -3.21 -6.40
CA ASP A 69 8.69 -3.65 -7.67
C ASP A 69 7.21 -3.99 -7.55
N TRP A 70 6.79 -4.53 -6.39
CA TRP A 70 5.36 -4.78 -6.16
C TRP A 70 4.59 -3.45 -6.18
N LEU A 71 5.18 -2.43 -5.57
CA LEU A 71 4.53 -1.12 -5.53
C LEU A 71 4.43 -0.53 -6.93
N ARG A 72 5.45 -0.75 -7.75
CA ARG A 72 5.43 -0.26 -9.11
C ARG A 72 4.33 -0.96 -9.92
N ALA A 73 4.11 -2.22 -9.66
CA ALA A 73 3.04 -2.95 -10.32
C ALA A 73 1.67 -2.41 -9.94
N LEU A 74 1.53 -2.00 -8.68
CA LEU A 74 0.26 -1.45 -8.20
C LEU A 74 0.06 -0.01 -8.65
N SER A 75 1.14 0.69 -8.95
CA SER A 75 1.07 2.11 -9.29
C SER A 75 1.92 2.37 -10.53
N PRO A 76 1.51 1.83 -11.66
CA PRO A 76 2.28 2.03 -12.89
C PRO A 76 2.24 3.49 -13.29
N PRO A 77 3.30 3.98 -13.94
CA PRO A 77 3.29 5.36 -14.41
C PRO A 77 2.14 5.60 -15.36
N ILE A 78 1.53 6.75 -15.22
CA ILE A 78 0.46 7.15 -16.12
C ILE A 78 1.06 8.10 -17.14
N THR A 79 0.92 7.73 -18.42
CA THR A 79 1.41 8.57 -19.49
C THR A 79 0.22 9.29 -20.12
N ILE A 80 0.24 10.60 -20.06
CA ILE A 80 -0.82 11.41 -20.63
C ILE A 80 -0.20 12.30 -21.68
N SER A 81 -0.74 12.23 -22.91
CA SER A 81 -0.23 13.07 -23.98
C SER A 81 -0.53 14.54 -23.69
N PRO A 82 0.24 15.47 -24.26
CA PRO A 82 -0.04 16.88 -24.03
C PRO A 82 -1.48 17.26 -24.43
N LEU A 83 -1.99 16.65 -25.47
CA LEU A 83 -3.35 16.94 -25.88
C LEU A 83 -4.36 16.48 -24.83
N GLN A 84 -4.15 15.33 -24.27
CA GLN A 84 -5.03 14.83 -23.22
C GLN A 84 -4.97 15.72 -22.00
N MET A 85 -3.80 16.18 -21.65
CA MET A 85 -3.65 17.06 -20.50
C MET A 85 -4.39 18.38 -20.73
N ALA A 86 -4.32 18.88 -21.93
CA ALA A 86 -4.99 20.14 -22.24
C ALA A 86 -6.50 20.00 -22.17
N ARG A 87 -7.01 18.83 -22.52
CA ARG A 87 -8.46 18.60 -22.51
C ARG A 87 -8.98 18.12 -21.18
N HIS A 88 -8.08 17.70 -20.32
CA HIS A 88 -8.48 17.17 -19.02
C HIS A 88 -8.77 18.32 -18.08
N LYS A 89 -10.01 18.37 -17.61
CA LYS A 89 -10.37 19.42 -16.68
C LYS A 89 -9.69 19.21 -15.36
N PRO A 90 -9.12 20.24 -14.77
CA PRO A 90 -8.55 20.08 -13.46
C PRO A 90 -9.65 19.73 -12.47
N PRO A 91 -9.30 18.97 -11.45
CA PRO A 91 -10.29 18.66 -10.42
C PRO A 91 -10.81 19.92 -9.78
N ARG A 92 -12.09 19.93 -9.41
CA ARG A 92 -12.63 21.04 -8.70
C ARG A 92 -11.94 21.14 -7.42
N GLN A 93 -11.33 22.23 -7.19
CA GLN A 93 -10.60 22.43 -6.00
C GLN A 93 -11.49 22.50 -4.82
N ARG A 94 -12.67 22.95 -5.01
CA ARG A 94 -13.45 23.10 -3.96
C ARG A 94 -14.62 22.69 -4.30
N ALA A 95 -14.87 21.92 -3.84
CA ALA A 95 -16.07 21.60 -3.94
C ALA A 95 -16.64 22.40 -2.99
N SER A 96 -16.47 22.81 -2.83
CA SER A 96 -16.81 23.48 -2.21
C SER A 96 -16.55 23.86 -1.14
N SER A 97 -16.41 23.99 -0.81
CA SER A 97 -16.18 24.37 0.02
C SER A 97 -15.58 24.76 0.74
N PRO A 98 -15.59 25.34 1.07
CA PRO A 98 -14.65 25.72 1.62
C PRO A 98 -14.44 25.69 2.90
N ARG A 99 -14.37 25.47 3.15
CA ARG A 99 -14.07 25.44 4.21
C ARG A 99 -13.10 25.31 4.69
N LYS A 100 -12.75 25.36 4.80
CA LYS A 100 -11.73 25.21 5.12
C LYS A 100 -11.14 24.98 5.82
N THR A 101 -11.05 24.82 5.96
CA THR A 101 -10.32 24.55 6.48
C THR A 101 -9.59 24.35 6.96
N MET A 102 -9.42 24.24 7.18
CA MET A 102 -8.61 24.03 7.56
C MET A 102 -7.84 23.61 7.70
N SER A 103 -7.81 23.37 7.59
CA SER A 103 -7.00 22.95 7.67
C SER A 103 -6.35 22.55 7.50
N ASP A 104 -6.44 22.29 7.19
CA ASP A 104 -5.81 21.90 7.03
C ASP A 104 -4.98 21.82 6.99
N GLU A 105 -4.91 21.62 6.92
CA GLU A 105 -4.08 21.59 6.90
C GLU A 105 -3.45 21.65 7.04
#